data_c42c50c57b3b979763c12882cf435b2b
#
_entry.id   c42c50c57b3b979763c12882cf435b2b
#
_cell.length_a   1.000
_cell.length_b   1.000
_cell.length_c   1.000
_cell.angle_alpha   90.00
_cell.angle_beta   90.00
_cell.angle_gamma   90.00
#
_symmetry.space_group_name_H-M   'P 1'
#
loop_
_entity.id
_entity.type
_entity.pdbx_description
1 polymer ?
#
loop_
_entity_poly.entity_id
_entity_poly.type
_entity_poly.pdbx_seq_one_letter_code
_entity_poly.pdbx_strand_id
1 'polypeptide(L)'
;MTTELCAYSVEACETARRTGVARAELCASPYEGGTTPSAAAIRAARRIGGLQLSVMIRPRGGDFLYDDAEFRQMLEEVRFARECGADGVVFGLLTSDGRVDTARTAALVAEAGPMQTTFHRAFDMTRDLPEALEEIVRAGCTRILTSGGRNTAPEGIDTLRALVIRAAGRIEIMAGSGVNPSNVRQLAATGVDALHFSARGMRPSGMEYRNPQISMGGCPGVPEYASPCADERTIRQILTELDR
;
A
#
# COMPACT_ATOMS: atom_id res chain seq x y z
N MET A 1 16.25 -4.31 7.06
CA MET A 1 15.24 -3.48 6.34
C MET A 1 13.95 -4.27 6.18
N THR A 2 12.80 -3.66 6.46
CA THR A 2 11.50 -4.32 6.32
C THR A 2 11.04 -4.31 4.86
N THR A 3 10.44 -5.41 4.40
CA THR A 3 9.86 -5.51 3.05
C THR A 3 8.36 -5.72 3.13
N GLU A 4 7.61 -5.07 2.24
CA GLU A 4 6.16 -5.18 2.14
C GLU A 4 5.72 -5.43 0.70
N LEU A 5 4.88 -6.45 0.51
CA LEU A 5 4.26 -6.74 -0.77
C LEU A 5 2.87 -6.12 -0.85
N CYS A 6 2.59 -5.32 -1.89
CA CYS A 6 1.23 -4.92 -2.25
C CYS A 6 0.51 -6.13 -2.88
N ALA A 7 -0.40 -6.73 -2.14
CA ALA A 7 -1.08 -7.97 -2.48
C ALA A 7 -2.53 -7.70 -2.90
N TYR A 8 -2.90 -8.07 -4.12
CA TYR A 8 -4.26 -7.88 -4.64
C TYR A 8 -5.11 -9.16 -4.58
N SER A 9 -4.63 -10.16 -3.86
CA SER A 9 -5.35 -11.41 -3.63
C SER A 9 -4.82 -12.12 -2.38
N VAL A 10 -5.60 -13.05 -1.85
CA VAL A 10 -5.16 -13.94 -0.76
C VAL A 10 -3.96 -14.79 -1.20
N GLU A 11 -3.95 -15.27 -2.45
CA GLU A 11 -2.81 -16.00 -3.03
C GLU A 11 -1.52 -15.16 -3.05
N ALA A 12 -1.62 -13.85 -3.32
CA ALA A 12 -0.46 -12.96 -3.25
C ALA A 12 0.09 -12.85 -1.81
N CYS A 13 -0.78 -12.87 -0.79
CA CYS A 13 -0.35 -12.94 0.61
C CYS A 13 0.33 -14.29 0.94
N GLU A 14 -0.17 -15.40 0.41
CA GLU A 14 0.51 -16.71 0.54
C GLU A 14 1.89 -16.69 -0.13
N THR A 15 2.01 -16.04 -1.29
CA THR A 15 3.28 -15.86 -1.99
C THR A 15 4.24 -15.01 -1.17
N ALA A 16 3.77 -13.90 -0.57
CA ALA A 16 4.58 -13.09 0.34
C ALA A 16 5.15 -13.92 1.50
N ARG A 17 4.30 -14.72 2.16
CA ARG A 17 4.74 -15.62 3.23
C ARG A 17 5.77 -16.65 2.76
N ARG A 18 5.51 -17.32 1.63
CA ARG A 18 6.43 -18.35 1.07
C ARG A 18 7.79 -17.80 0.70
N THR A 19 7.84 -16.55 0.27
CA THR A 19 9.09 -15.89 -0.17
C THR A 19 9.85 -15.24 0.96
N GLY A 20 9.26 -15.10 2.15
CA GLY A 20 9.91 -14.46 3.30
C GLY A 20 9.76 -12.94 3.35
N VAL A 21 8.82 -12.37 2.59
CA VAL A 21 8.44 -10.95 2.75
C VAL A 21 7.83 -10.76 4.12
N ALA A 22 8.25 -9.71 4.84
CA ALA A 22 7.87 -9.50 6.23
C ALA A 22 6.38 -9.12 6.39
N ARG A 23 5.83 -8.36 5.45
CA ARG A 23 4.48 -7.80 5.53
C ARG A 23 3.78 -7.84 4.17
N ALA A 24 2.46 -8.06 4.16
CA ALA A 24 1.62 -7.85 3.00
C ALA A 24 0.62 -6.74 3.26
N GLU A 25 0.46 -5.84 2.29
CA GLU A 25 -0.64 -4.90 2.22
C GLU A 25 -1.73 -5.48 1.34
N LEU A 26 -2.83 -5.94 1.94
CA LEU A 26 -3.95 -6.51 1.19
C LEU A 26 -4.84 -5.41 0.63
N CYS A 27 -5.01 -5.41 -0.69
CA CYS A 27 -5.83 -4.46 -1.45
C CYS A 27 -6.82 -5.20 -2.36
N ALA A 28 -7.86 -4.47 -2.78
CA ALA A 28 -8.66 -4.79 -3.97
C ALA A 28 -8.30 -3.84 -5.12
N SER A 29 -8.96 -3.95 -6.26
CA SER A 29 -8.91 -3.02 -7.40
C SER A 29 -7.50 -2.64 -7.86
N PRO A 30 -6.72 -3.59 -8.41
CA PRO A 30 -5.32 -3.36 -8.79
C PRO A 30 -5.13 -2.26 -9.85
N TYR A 31 -6.14 -1.98 -10.64
CA TYR A 31 -6.11 -0.97 -11.70
C TYR A 31 -6.50 0.44 -11.21
N GLU A 32 -6.99 0.55 -9.97
CA GLU A 32 -7.32 1.82 -9.31
C GLU A 32 -6.29 2.24 -8.26
N GLY A 33 -5.17 1.52 -8.19
CA GLY A 33 -4.12 1.78 -7.20
C GLY A 33 -4.40 1.22 -5.80
N GLY A 34 -5.39 0.34 -5.68
CA GLY A 34 -5.79 -0.31 -4.43
C GLY A 34 -6.98 0.37 -3.76
N THR A 35 -7.98 -0.44 -3.41
CA THR A 35 -9.15 -0.06 -2.59
C THR A 35 -9.31 -1.06 -1.45
N THR A 36 -10.26 -0.81 -0.54
CA THR A 36 -10.55 -1.71 0.57
C THR A 36 -10.92 -3.11 0.08
N PRO A 37 -10.24 -4.16 0.55
CA PRO A 37 -10.57 -5.54 0.18
C PRO A 37 -11.85 -6.00 0.85
N SER A 38 -12.49 -7.02 0.29
CA SER A 38 -13.70 -7.59 0.88
C SER A 38 -13.42 -8.21 2.25
N ALA A 39 -14.44 -8.22 3.11
CA ALA A 39 -14.40 -8.85 4.43
C ALA A 39 -13.93 -10.31 4.38
N ALA A 40 -14.36 -11.06 3.36
CA ALA A 40 -13.95 -12.45 3.18
C ALA A 40 -12.46 -12.57 2.84
N ALA A 41 -11.93 -11.66 2.01
CA ALA A 41 -10.50 -11.63 1.68
C ALA A 41 -9.63 -11.31 2.91
N ILE A 42 -10.03 -10.34 3.74
CA ILE A 42 -9.32 -10.01 5.00
C ILE A 42 -9.26 -11.22 5.92
N ARG A 43 -10.40 -11.87 6.17
CA ARG A 43 -10.46 -13.08 7.02
C ARG A 43 -9.63 -14.23 6.44
N ALA A 44 -9.64 -14.41 5.12
CA ALA A 44 -8.86 -15.46 4.48
C ALA A 44 -7.35 -15.19 4.57
N ALA A 45 -6.92 -13.96 4.29
CA ALA A 45 -5.52 -13.56 4.40
C ALA A 45 -5.01 -13.69 5.85
N ARG A 46 -5.82 -13.31 6.85
CA ARG A 46 -5.42 -13.43 8.26
C ARG A 46 -5.13 -14.89 8.69
N ARG A 47 -5.82 -15.86 8.10
CA ARG A 47 -5.59 -17.29 8.40
C ARG A 47 -4.26 -17.86 7.90
N ILE A 48 -3.56 -17.13 7.01
CA ILE A 48 -2.27 -17.59 6.47
C ILE A 48 -1.22 -17.79 7.59
N GLY A 49 -1.22 -16.94 8.62
CA GLY A 49 -0.27 -17.02 9.73
C GLY A 49 1.19 -16.71 9.32
N GLY A 50 2.01 -16.27 10.26
CA GLY A 50 3.44 -16.02 10.01
C GLY A 50 3.73 -14.90 9.00
N LEU A 51 2.78 -14.00 8.75
CA LEU A 51 2.88 -12.83 7.88
C LEU A 51 2.19 -11.66 8.59
N GLN A 52 2.83 -10.50 8.64
CA GLN A 52 2.16 -9.28 9.07
C GLN A 52 1.18 -8.84 7.99
N LEU A 53 -0.06 -8.55 8.37
CA LEU A 53 -1.14 -8.16 7.47
C LEU A 53 -1.54 -6.72 7.71
N SER A 54 -1.27 -5.85 6.73
CA SER A 54 -1.85 -4.50 6.63
C SER A 54 -3.05 -4.54 5.67
N VAL A 55 -4.10 -3.81 5.99
CA VAL A 55 -5.33 -3.77 5.18
C VAL A 55 -5.52 -2.37 4.62
N MET A 56 -5.68 -2.25 3.30
CA MET A 56 -6.02 -0.99 2.65
C MET A 56 -7.42 -0.54 3.06
N ILE A 57 -7.53 0.71 3.49
CA ILE A 57 -8.78 1.40 3.81
C ILE A 57 -8.93 2.57 2.85
N ARG A 58 -9.57 2.34 1.74
CA ARG A 58 -9.79 3.30 0.67
C ARG A 58 -11.08 2.94 -0.06
N PRO A 59 -12.17 3.69 0.16
CA PRO A 59 -13.51 3.31 -0.31
C PRO A 59 -13.65 3.32 -1.84
N ARG A 60 -12.83 4.11 -2.54
CA ARG A 60 -12.86 4.23 -4.01
C ARG A 60 -11.49 4.61 -4.58
N GLY A 61 -11.31 4.45 -5.88
CA GLY A 61 -10.25 5.05 -6.67
C GLY A 61 -10.38 6.58 -6.78
N GLY A 62 -9.51 7.20 -7.59
CA GLY A 62 -9.44 8.64 -7.77
C GLY A 62 -8.68 9.36 -6.66
N ASP A 63 -9.13 10.57 -6.31
CA ASP A 63 -8.50 11.43 -5.32
C ASP A 63 -8.69 10.96 -3.86
N PHE A 64 -8.25 11.78 -2.92
CA PHE A 64 -8.25 11.46 -1.49
C PHE A 64 -9.07 12.47 -0.66
N LEU A 65 -9.94 13.24 -1.33
CA LEU A 65 -10.94 14.09 -0.68
C LEU A 65 -12.24 13.29 -0.51
N TYR A 66 -12.53 12.89 0.71
CA TYR A 66 -13.68 12.05 1.02
C TYR A 66 -14.81 12.86 1.66
N ASP A 67 -16.05 12.50 1.31
CA ASP A 67 -17.22 13.03 1.99
C ASP A 67 -17.46 12.36 3.35
N ASP A 68 -18.52 12.80 4.06
CA ASP A 68 -18.84 12.26 5.38
C ASP A 68 -19.34 10.81 5.35
N ALA A 69 -19.93 10.36 4.24
CA ALA A 69 -20.39 8.98 4.09
C ALA A 69 -19.20 8.05 3.84
N GLU A 70 -18.29 8.44 2.95
CA GLU A 70 -17.03 7.73 2.70
C GLU A 70 -16.17 7.65 3.97
N PHE A 71 -16.07 8.74 4.73
CA PHE A 71 -15.32 8.75 5.98
C PHE A 71 -15.94 7.82 7.05
N ARG A 72 -17.27 7.79 7.20
CA ARG A 72 -17.94 6.83 8.10
C ARG A 72 -17.67 5.39 7.65
N GLN A 73 -17.70 5.10 6.35
CA GLN A 73 -17.33 3.80 5.81
C GLN A 73 -15.89 3.43 6.20
N MET A 74 -14.93 4.34 6.04
CA MET A 74 -13.54 4.11 6.42
C MET A 74 -13.39 3.75 7.91
N LEU A 75 -14.10 4.41 8.81
CA LEU A 75 -14.10 4.07 10.25
C LEU A 75 -14.61 2.64 10.50
N GLU A 76 -15.70 2.24 9.85
CA GLU A 76 -16.23 0.87 9.96
C GLU A 76 -15.25 -0.17 9.39
N GLU A 77 -14.59 0.14 8.27
CA GLU A 77 -13.59 -0.74 7.66
C GLU A 77 -12.35 -0.91 8.54
N VAL A 78 -11.87 0.16 9.21
CA VAL A 78 -10.78 0.10 10.21
C VAL A 78 -11.19 -0.80 11.38
N ARG A 79 -12.40 -0.60 11.93
CA ARG A 79 -12.93 -1.42 13.02
C ARG A 79 -13.00 -2.89 12.63
N PHE A 80 -13.53 -3.17 11.45
CA PHE A 80 -13.62 -4.52 10.93
C PHE A 80 -12.24 -5.18 10.73
N ALA A 81 -11.26 -4.45 10.18
CA ALA A 81 -9.89 -4.96 10.04
C ALA A 81 -9.28 -5.31 11.40
N ARG A 82 -9.48 -4.48 12.43
CA ARG A 82 -9.06 -4.73 13.79
C ARG A 82 -9.72 -5.98 14.38
N GLU A 83 -11.03 -6.13 14.24
CA GLU A 83 -11.79 -7.31 14.70
C GLU A 83 -11.33 -8.60 14.00
N CYS A 84 -10.90 -8.50 12.75
CA CYS A 84 -10.30 -9.63 12.04
C CYS A 84 -8.85 -9.93 12.48
N GLY A 85 -8.25 -9.12 13.35
CA GLY A 85 -6.89 -9.31 13.85
C GLY A 85 -5.82 -8.89 12.83
N ALA A 86 -6.07 -7.90 11.98
CA ALA A 86 -5.04 -7.29 11.16
C ALA A 86 -3.95 -6.65 12.04
N ASP A 87 -2.70 -6.65 11.56
CA ASP A 87 -1.57 -6.06 12.25
C ASP A 87 -1.46 -4.54 11.97
N GLY A 88 -2.06 -4.09 10.87
CA GLY A 88 -2.06 -2.68 10.47
C GLY A 88 -3.18 -2.33 9.50
N VAL A 89 -3.37 -1.03 9.33
CA VAL A 89 -4.27 -0.43 8.32
C VAL A 89 -3.54 0.66 7.54
N VAL A 90 -3.95 0.85 6.29
CA VAL A 90 -3.33 1.79 5.36
C VAL A 90 -4.40 2.71 4.80
N PHE A 91 -4.23 4.02 4.96
CA PHE A 91 -5.18 5.03 4.53
C PHE A 91 -4.48 6.36 4.19
N GLY A 92 -5.21 7.35 3.70
CA GLY A 92 -4.72 8.71 3.50
C GLY A 92 -5.84 9.61 3.02
N LEU A 93 -6.02 10.73 3.70
CA LEU A 93 -7.08 11.69 3.48
C LEU A 93 -6.50 13.08 3.30
N LEU A 94 -6.99 13.79 2.30
CA LEU A 94 -6.58 15.16 2.00
C LEU A 94 -7.77 16.10 2.06
N THR A 95 -7.48 17.35 2.34
CA THR A 95 -8.42 18.47 2.19
C THR A 95 -8.42 18.97 0.74
N SER A 96 -9.42 19.74 0.37
CA SER A 96 -9.57 20.28 -1.00
C SER A 96 -8.41 21.19 -1.44
N ASP A 97 -7.64 21.74 -0.49
CA ASP A 97 -6.46 22.57 -0.76
C ASP A 97 -5.15 21.78 -0.76
N GLY A 98 -5.20 20.44 -0.71
CA GLY A 98 -4.06 19.55 -0.81
C GLY A 98 -3.24 19.40 0.47
N ARG A 99 -3.81 19.67 1.63
CA ARG A 99 -3.23 19.35 2.96
C ARG A 99 -3.71 17.99 3.44
N VAL A 100 -3.04 17.47 4.47
CA VAL A 100 -3.55 16.32 5.20
C VAL A 100 -4.81 16.71 5.99
N ASP A 101 -5.89 15.92 5.86
CA ASP A 101 -7.02 16.04 6.79
C ASP A 101 -6.63 15.43 8.14
N THR A 102 -5.95 16.23 8.95
CA THR A 102 -5.38 15.79 10.24
C THR A 102 -6.44 15.32 11.23
N ALA A 103 -7.61 15.94 11.22
CA ALA A 103 -8.69 15.60 12.14
C ALA A 103 -9.25 14.20 11.85
N ARG A 104 -9.57 13.92 10.57
CA ARG A 104 -10.07 12.62 10.16
C ARG A 104 -8.97 11.56 10.20
N THR A 105 -7.73 11.90 9.87
CA THR A 105 -6.58 11.00 10.00
C THR A 105 -6.39 10.56 11.46
N ALA A 106 -6.42 11.50 12.42
CA ALA A 106 -6.31 11.18 13.84
C ALA A 106 -7.47 10.31 14.33
N ALA A 107 -8.68 10.52 13.82
CA ALA A 107 -9.84 9.68 14.17
C ALA A 107 -9.66 8.22 13.66
N LEU A 108 -9.12 8.02 12.45
CA LEU A 108 -8.80 6.66 11.96
C LEU A 108 -7.67 6.01 12.76
N VAL A 109 -6.65 6.78 13.16
CA VAL A 109 -5.58 6.29 14.06
C VAL A 109 -6.17 5.85 15.41
N ALA A 110 -7.07 6.64 15.99
CA ALA A 110 -7.75 6.28 17.24
C ALA A 110 -8.59 5.02 17.10
N GLU A 111 -9.35 4.87 15.98
CA GLU A 111 -10.15 3.66 15.73
C GLU A 111 -9.24 2.42 15.49
N ALA A 112 -8.07 2.60 14.88
CA ALA A 112 -7.10 1.52 14.67
C ALA A 112 -6.58 0.93 15.99
N GLY A 113 -6.54 1.70 17.06
CA GLY A 113 -6.10 1.25 18.39
C GLY A 113 -4.65 0.75 18.36
N PRO A 114 -4.36 -0.53 18.68
CA PRO A 114 -3.00 -1.04 18.75
C PRO A 114 -2.40 -1.40 17.37
N MET A 115 -3.19 -1.36 16.28
CA MET A 115 -2.70 -1.64 14.93
C MET A 115 -1.72 -0.57 14.46
N GLN A 116 -0.75 -0.97 13.63
CA GLN A 116 0.08 -0.01 12.92
C GLN A 116 -0.74 0.76 11.88
N THR A 117 -0.44 2.04 11.70
CA THR A 117 -1.14 2.91 10.77
C THR A 117 -0.19 3.48 9.75
N THR A 118 -0.45 3.22 8.47
CA THR A 118 0.34 3.73 7.36
C THR A 118 -0.45 4.82 6.62
N PHE A 119 0.11 6.01 6.50
CA PHE A 119 -0.40 7.01 5.57
C PHE A 119 0.16 6.69 4.17
N HIS A 120 -0.71 6.32 3.24
CA HIS A 120 -0.30 5.86 1.92
C HIS A 120 0.11 7.01 0.99
N ARG A 121 0.25 6.73 -0.32
CA ARG A 121 0.71 7.68 -1.34
C ARG A 121 -0.19 8.91 -1.57
N ALA A 122 -1.29 9.10 -0.83
CA ALA A 122 -1.92 10.42 -0.71
C ALA A 122 -0.92 11.47 -0.23
N PHE A 123 0.11 11.05 0.53
CA PHE A 123 1.24 11.89 0.90
C PHE A 123 1.92 12.52 -0.33
N ASP A 124 2.16 11.75 -1.40
CA ASP A 124 2.78 12.25 -2.62
C ASP A 124 1.93 13.27 -3.39
N MET A 125 0.63 13.36 -3.06
CA MET A 125 -0.34 14.29 -3.65
C MET A 125 -0.54 15.56 -2.82
N THR A 126 0.14 15.68 -1.67
CA THR A 126 0.06 16.89 -0.86
C THR A 126 0.82 18.04 -1.52
N ARG A 127 0.38 19.28 -1.24
CA ARG A 127 1.01 20.50 -1.77
C ARG A 127 2.40 20.77 -1.21
N ASP A 128 2.72 20.27 0.01
CA ASP A 128 3.98 20.46 0.72
C ASP A 128 4.31 19.20 1.53
N LEU A 129 5.29 18.41 1.07
CA LEU A 129 5.67 17.15 1.72
C LEU A 129 6.27 17.35 3.12
N PRO A 130 7.17 18.33 3.38
CA PRO A 130 7.62 18.69 4.71
C PRO A 130 6.50 19.03 5.70
N GLU A 131 5.50 19.84 5.30
CA GLU A 131 4.34 20.17 6.13
C GLU A 131 3.50 18.91 6.40
N ALA A 132 3.21 18.13 5.36
CA ALA A 132 2.41 16.91 5.46
C ALA A 132 3.05 15.85 6.39
N LEU A 133 4.38 15.71 6.38
CA LEU A 133 5.08 14.82 7.30
C LEU A 133 4.81 15.21 8.75
N GLU A 134 4.90 16.49 9.10
CA GLU A 134 4.64 16.95 10.46
C GLU A 134 3.16 16.80 10.85
N GLU A 135 2.25 16.99 9.90
CA GLU A 135 0.81 16.78 10.12
C GLU A 135 0.48 15.32 10.40
N ILE A 136 1.09 14.38 9.65
CA ILE A 136 0.89 12.94 9.81
C ILE A 136 1.51 12.44 11.13
N VAL A 137 2.70 12.93 11.50
CA VAL A 137 3.31 12.63 12.81
C VAL A 137 2.39 13.10 13.95
N ARG A 138 1.86 14.32 13.87
CA ARG A 138 0.91 14.84 14.88
C ARG A 138 -0.40 14.07 14.94
N ALA A 139 -0.86 13.55 13.80
CA ALA A 139 -2.06 12.69 13.74
C ALA A 139 -1.83 11.30 14.37
N GLY A 140 -0.58 10.92 14.63
CA GLY A 140 -0.21 9.68 15.32
C GLY A 140 -0.01 8.47 14.40
N CYS A 141 0.15 8.66 13.08
CA CYS A 141 0.49 7.56 12.18
C CYS A 141 1.88 6.99 12.52
N THR A 142 2.05 5.69 12.28
CA THR A 142 3.33 4.99 12.55
C THR A 142 4.24 4.93 11.33
N ARG A 143 3.69 5.13 10.12
CA ARG A 143 4.42 5.00 8.84
C ARG A 143 3.87 5.92 7.77
N ILE A 144 4.75 6.35 6.85
CA ILE A 144 4.40 7.01 5.58
C ILE A 144 4.92 6.16 4.43
N LEU A 145 4.05 5.81 3.47
CA LEU A 145 4.43 5.23 2.19
C LEU A 145 4.52 6.35 1.15
N THR A 146 5.68 6.49 0.52
CA THR A 146 5.93 7.59 -0.41
C THR A 146 6.88 7.21 -1.54
N SER A 147 6.77 7.88 -2.67
CA SER A 147 7.75 7.89 -3.77
C SER A 147 8.58 9.17 -3.79
N GLY A 148 8.53 9.98 -2.73
CA GLY A 148 9.20 11.29 -2.69
C GLY A 148 8.49 12.33 -3.55
N GLY A 149 7.16 12.26 -3.69
CA GLY A 149 6.36 13.19 -4.51
C GLY A 149 6.60 13.06 -6.01
N ARG A 150 7.03 11.87 -6.48
CA ARG A 150 7.26 11.55 -7.89
C ARG A 150 6.42 10.36 -8.32
N ASN A 151 6.40 10.08 -9.64
CA ASN A 151 5.68 8.92 -10.14
C ASN A 151 6.28 7.62 -9.59
N THR A 152 7.60 7.56 -9.47
CA THR A 152 8.33 6.39 -8.97
C THR A 152 9.34 6.80 -7.88
N ALA A 153 9.62 5.89 -6.94
CA ALA A 153 10.59 6.10 -5.87
C ALA A 153 12.01 6.39 -6.39
N PRO A 154 12.52 5.75 -7.45
CA PRO A 154 13.80 6.13 -8.05
C PRO A 154 13.90 7.58 -8.50
N GLU A 155 12.81 8.18 -9.01
CA GLU A 155 12.77 9.58 -9.39
C GLU A 155 12.79 10.53 -8.16
N GLY A 156 12.34 10.03 -7.00
CA GLY A 156 12.22 10.79 -5.76
C GLY A 156 13.36 10.56 -4.76
N ILE A 157 14.48 9.95 -5.14
CA ILE A 157 15.56 9.52 -4.22
C ILE A 157 16.05 10.65 -3.30
N ASP A 158 16.28 11.84 -3.82
CA ASP A 158 16.79 12.95 -3.01
C ASP A 158 15.75 13.44 -2.00
N THR A 159 14.47 13.45 -2.41
CA THR A 159 13.36 13.76 -1.49
C THR A 159 13.21 12.67 -0.43
N LEU A 160 13.34 11.39 -0.78
CA LEU A 160 13.30 10.28 0.20
C LEU A 160 14.39 10.44 1.27
N ARG A 161 15.63 10.77 0.89
CA ARG A 161 16.71 11.07 1.85
C ARG A 161 16.37 12.23 2.78
N ALA A 162 15.84 13.31 2.21
CA ALA A 162 15.44 14.48 2.99
C ALA A 162 14.30 14.16 3.97
N LEU A 163 13.31 13.36 3.54
CA LEU A 163 12.22 12.91 4.40
C LEU A 163 12.71 12.01 5.55
N VAL A 164 13.64 11.09 5.29
CA VAL A 164 14.26 10.25 6.33
C VAL A 164 14.95 11.11 7.38
N ILE A 165 15.78 12.08 6.95
CA ILE A 165 16.47 13.02 7.86
C ILE A 165 15.45 13.81 8.67
N ARG A 166 14.38 14.33 8.02
CA ARG A 166 13.36 15.12 8.68
C ARG A 166 12.49 14.30 9.64
N ALA A 167 12.16 13.06 9.28
CA ALA A 167 11.42 12.14 10.14
C ALA A 167 12.16 11.90 11.47
N ALA A 168 13.49 11.83 11.43
CA ALA A 168 14.37 11.68 12.61
C ALA A 168 13.90 10.55 13.56
N GLY A 169 13.43 9.42 13.01
CA GLY A 169 12.92 8.27 13.74
C GLY A 169 11.56 8.45 14.42
N ARG A 170 10.88 9.59 14.22
CA ARG A 170 9.54 9.83 14.79
C ARG A 170 8.42 9.07 14.07
N ILE A 171 8.65 8.69 12.82
CA ILE A 171 7.75 7.94 11.96
C ILE A 171 8.58 7.14 10.96
N GLU A 172 8.14 5.92 10.62
CA GLU A 172 8.78 5.06 9.62
C GLU A 172 8.55 5.63 8.21
N ILE A 173 9.62 5.77 7.41
CA ILE A 173 9.53 6.14 6.00
C ILE A 173 9.67 4.88 5.15
N MET A 174 8.65 4.56 4.39
CA MET A 174 8.60 3.41 3.48
C MET A 174 8.61 3.89 2.03
N ALA A 175 9.62 3.50 1.25
CA ALA A 175 9.67 3.85 -0.17
C ALA A 175 8.88 2.86 -1.01
N GLY A 176 8.03 3.39 -1.90
CA GLY A 176 7.22 2.58 -2.81
C GLY A 176 6.95 3.24 -4.16
N SER A 177 6.38 2.48 -5.07
CA SER A 177 6.20 2.77 -6.50
C SER A 177 7.47 2.57 -7.33
N GLY A 178 7.42 1.60 -8.25
CA GLY A 178 8.51 1.31 -9.18
C GLY A 178 9.69 0.56 -8.57
N VAL A 179 9.59 0.07 -7.33
CA VAL A 179 10.63 -0.74 -6.68
C VAL A 179 10.76 -2.08 -7.39
N ASN A 180 11.98 -2.43 -7.81
CA ASN A 180 12.30 -3.64 -8.55
C ASN A 180 13.76 -4.08 -8.29
N PRO A 181 14.20 -5.27 -8.78
CA PRO A 181 15.54 -5.78 -8.49
C PRO A 181 16.69 -4.85 -8.91
N SER A 182 16.50 -4.02 -9.93
CA SER A 182 17.58 -3.14 -10.44
C SER A 182 17.81 -1.88 -9.62
N ASN A 183 16.82 -1.46 -8.80
CA ASN A 183 16.88 -0.19 -8.05
C ASN A 183 16.74 -0.35 -6.53
N VAL A 184 16.38 -1.54 -6.06
CA VAL A 184 16.10 -1.79 -4.65
C VAL A 184 17.27 -1.42 -3.72
N ARG A 185 18.50 -1.69 -4.10
CA ARG A 185 19.70 -1.32 -3.32
C ARG A 185 19.91 0.20 -3.24
N GLN A 186 19.66 0.89 -4.35
CA GLN A 186 19.78 2.35 -4.39
C GLN A 186 18.71 3.00 -3.49
N LEU A 187 17.49 2.46 -3.48
CA LEU A 187 16.43 2.91 -2.59
C LEU A 187 16.75 2.59 -1.13
N ALA A 188 17.26 1.40 -0.84
CA ALA A 188 17.72 1.04 0.51
C ALA A 188 18.80 2.00 1.04
N ALA A 189 19.74 2.42 0.17
CA ALA A 189 20.81 3.36 0.52
C ALA A 189 20.32 4.79 0.82
N THR A 190 19.03 5.10 0.63
CA THR A 190 18.44 6.39 1.06
C THR A 190 18.25 6.49 2.57
N GLY A 191 18.30 5.34 3.28
CA GLY A 191 18.06 5.26 4.72
C GLY A 191 16.59 5.05 5.09
N VAL A 192 15.70 4.75 4.12
CA VAL A 192 14.30 4.40 4.41
C VAL A 192 14.21 3.15 5.28
N ASP A 193 13.18 3.07 6.11
CA ASP A 193 12.99 1.97 7.08
C ASP A 193 12.44 0.71 6.41
N ALA A 194 11.66 0.89 5.33
CA ALA A 194 11.01 -0.19 4.62
C ALA A 194 10.91 0.07 3.11
N LEU A 195 10.73 -1.02 2.35
CA LEU A 195 10.51 -1.01 0.90
C LEU A 195 9.20 -1.72 0.56
N HIS A 196 8.37 -1.03 -0.21
CA HIS A 196 7.07 -1.49 -0.68
C HIS A 196 7.10 -1.75 -2.18
N PHE A 197 6.69 -2.93 -2.61
CA PHE A 197 6.66 -3.33 -4.01
C PHE A 197 5.47 -4.23 -4.32
N SER A 198 5.03 -4.27 -5.57
CA SER A 198 3.95 -5.14 -6.02
C SER A 198 4.46 -6.42 -6.70
N ALA A 199 5.68 -6.40 -7.25
CA ALA A 199 6.22 -7.49 -8.07
C ALA A 199 5.12 -8.08 -8.99
N ARG A 200 4.38 -7.19 -9.65
CA ARG A 200 3.16 -7.55 -10.40
C ARG A 200 3.49 -8.33 -11.65
N GLY A 201 2.92 -9.53 -11.76
CA GLY A 201 2.86 -10.35 -12.95
C GLY A 201 1.42 -10.51 -13.45
N MET A 202 1.27 -11.24 -14.54
CA MET A 202 -0.02 -11.61 -15.10
C MET A 202 -0.10 -13.13 -15.26
N ARG A 203 -1.17 -13.71 -14.74
CA ARG A 203 -1.46 -15.13 -14.91
C ARG A 203 -2.56 -15.30 -15.95
N PRO A 204 -2.31 -16.08 -17.04
CA PRO A 204 -3.33 -16.43 -18.01
C PRO A 204 -4.52 -17.14 -17.37
N SER A 205 -5.72 -16.89 -17.88
CA SER A 205 -6.93 -17.63 -17.49
C SER A 205 -6.85 -19.08 -17.99
N GLY A 206 -7.34 -20.01 -17.18
CA GLY A 206 -7.59 -21.39 -17.58
C GLY A 206 -8.87 -21.61 -18.41
N MET A 207 -9.62 -20.55 -18.76
CA MET A 207 -10.80 -20.68 -19.60
C MET A 207 -10.41 -21.08 -21.03
N GLU A 208 -10.99 -22.17 -21.52
CA GLU A 208 -10.82 -22.66 -22.89
C GLU A 208 -11.70 -21.87 -23.85
N TYR A 209 -12.98 -21.67 -23.50
CA TYR A 209 -13.89 -20.83 -24.28
C TYR A 209 -13.58 -19.35 -24.06
N ARG A 210 -13.50 -18.59 -25.17
CA ARG A 210 -13.29 -17.13 -25.14
C ARG A 210 -14.28 -16.44 -26.07
N ASN A 211 -14.92 -15.38 -25.57
CA ASN A 211 -15.76 -14.52 -26.41
C ASN A 211 -14.97 -13.23 -26.76
N PRO A 212 -14.49 -13.08 -27.99
CA PRO A 212 -13.72 -11.90 -28.39
C PRO A 212 -14.58 -10.66 -28.67
N GLN A 213 -15.91 -10.82 -28.64
CA GLN A 213 -16.85 -9.73 -28.97
C GLN A 213 -17.31 -8.94 -27.75
N ILE A 214 -16.99 -9.42 -26.53
CA ILE A 214 -17.46 -8.80 -25.29
C ILE A 214 -16.27 -8.46 -24.40
N SER A 215 -16.23 -7.22 -23.91
CA SER A 215 -15.40 -6.80 -22.81
C SER A 215 -16.28 -6.43 -21.62
N MET A 216 -15.98 -6.97 -20.45
CA MET A 216 -16.69 -6.70 -19.20
C MET A 216 -16.09 -5.51 -18.44
N GLY A 217 -14.86 -5.10 -18.75
CA GLY A 217 -14.15 -4.05 -18.05
C GLY A 217 -14.38 -2.67 -18.62
N GLY A 218 -14.66 -1.68 -17.76
CA GLY A 218 -14.71 -0.27 -18.13
C GLY A 218 -13.33 0.36 -18.38
N CYS A 219 -12.23 -0.34 -18.10
CA CYS A 219 -10.85 0.13 -18.30
C CYS A 219 -10.27 -0.46 -19.58
N PRO A 220 -9.97 0.34 -20.61
CA PRO A 220 -9.25 -0.13 -21.79
C PRO A 220 -7.89 -0.74 -21.40
N GLY A 221 -7.58 -1.91 -21.96
CA GLY A 221 -6.29 -2.58 -21.72
C GLY A 221 -6.26 -3.56 -20.54
N VAL A 222 -7.34 -3.68 -19.77
CA VAL A 222 -7.47 -4.76 -18.78
C VAL A 222 -7.84 -6.06 -19.51
N PRO A 223 -7.00 -7.11 -19.45
CA PRO A 223 -7.26 -8.34 -20.18
C PRO A 223 -8.38 -9.15 -19.51
N GLU A 224 -9.36 -9.61 -20.29
CA GLU A 224 -10.46 -10.46 -19.81
C GLU A 224 -9.97 -11.87 -19.40
N TYR A 225 -8.92 -12.36 -20.03
CA TYR A 225 -8.43 -13.74 -19.87
C TYR A 225 -7.05 -13.80 -19.23
N ALA A 226 -6.75 -12.85 -18.35
CA ALA A 226 -5.60 -12.89 -17.47
C ALA A 226 -5.90 -12.13 -16.18
N SER A 227 -5.27 -12.50 -15.10
CA SER A 227 -5.43 -11.84 -13.78
C SER A 227 -4.08 -11.39 -13.22
N PRO A 228 -4.02 -10.23 -12.53
CA PRO A 228 -2.82 -9.84 -11.81
C PRO A 228 -2.45 -10.88 -10.75
N CYS A 229 -1.16 -11.17 -10.64
CA CYS A 229 -0.61 -12.04 -9.60
C CYS A 229 0.69 -11.43 -9.04
N ALA A 230 1.16 -11.94 -7.91
CA ALA A 230 2.50 -11.66 -7.40
C ALA A 230 3.50 -12.60 -8.08
N ASP A 231 4.49 -12.04 -8.77
CA ASP A 231 5.55 -12.83 -9.41
C ASP A 231 6.62 -13.22 -8.38
N GLU A 232 6.59 -14.48 -7.96
CA GLU A 232 7.49 -15.02 -6.97
C GLU A 232 8.97 -14.88 -7.36
N ARG A 233 9.29 -14.99 -8.65
CA ARG A 233 10.66 -14.83 -9.16
C ARG A 233 11.18 -13.42 -8.92
N THR A 234 10.38 -12.42 -9.26
CA THR A 234 10.72 -11.00 -9.03
C THR A 234 10.86 -10.70 -7.54
N ILE A 235 9.97 -11.24 -6.68
CA ILE A 235 10.08 -11.09 -5.23
C ILE A 235 11.42 -11.63 -4.71
N ARG A 236 11.77 -12.87 -5.09
CA ARG A 236 13.04 -13.48 -4.66
C ARG A 236 14.26 -12.72 -5.16
N GLN A 237 14.23 -12.14 -6.36
CA GLN A 237 15.30 -11.29 -6.87
C GLN A 237 15.44 -10.01 -6.05
N ILE A 238 14.33 -9.32 -5.69
CA ILE A 238 14.34 -8.14 -4.82
C ILE A 238 15.00 -8.48 -3.47
N LEU A 239 14.56 -9.56 -2.82
CA LEU A 239 15.10 -9.98 -1.52
C LEU A 239 16.58 -10.33 -1.61
N THR A 240 17.00 -11.06 -2.64
CA THR A 240 18.41 -11.42 -2.87
C THR A 240 19.30 -10.18 -3.05
N GLU A 241 18.82 -9.16 -3.75
CA GLU A 241 19.57 -7.91 -3.92
C GLU A 241 19.68 -7.09 -2.63
N LEU A 242 18.73 -7.21 -1.70
CA LEU A 242 18.77 -6.56 -0.39
C LEU A 242 19.73 -7.23 0.59
N ASP A 243 20.00 -8.54 0.43
CA ASP A 243 20.88 -9.32 1.29
C ASP A 243 22.36 -9.19 0.88
N ARG A 244 22.67 -8.54 -0.25
CA ARG A 244 24.03 -8.26 -0.76
C ARG A 244 24.59 -6.94 -0.22
#